data_2e42571998d57150a4ac61936fcba3d4
#
_entry.id   2e42571998d57150a4ac61936fcba3d4
#
_cell.length_a   1.000
_cell.length_b   1.000
_cell.length_c   1.000
_cell.angle_alpha   90.00
_cell.angle_beta   90.00
_cell.angle_gamma   90.00
#
_symmetry.space_group_name_H-M   'P 1'
#
loop_
_entity.id
_entity.type
_entity.pdbx_description
1 polymer ?
#
loop_
_entity_poly.entity_id
_entity_poly.type
_entity_poly.pdbx_seq_one_letter_code
_entity_poly.pdbx_strand_id
1 'polypeptide(L)'
;QENEAIMQDIVKINQNDNVAVALRPLNKGEVLQTAEIAVTLMEDIPQGHKFALREIKSGEEVVKYGFRIGFAKEDIQPGQWVHVHNVKTALGDVLTYDYEPEGHQDVEPTEHTYFEGYRRTDGKAGIRNEIWIIPTVGCVNSIAKALETAAKKFVGGNVEDVIAFQHPYGCSQMGDDQENTRKVLADMIHHPNAGGVLVLGLGCENSNIPVLMDYIGAYDEQRVKFLQCQDVEDEMEEAMKLIGELAAYAGAFSREKIDASEL
;
A
#
# COMPACT_ATOMS: atom_id res chain seq x y z
N GLN A 1 14.29 -14.24 -39.03
CA GLN A 1 14.30 -12.76 -39.13
C GLN A 1 12.87 -12.17 -39.17
N GLU A 2 11.91 -12.79 -39.90
CA GLU A 2 10.50 -12.33 -39.96
C GLU A 2 9.76 -12.53 -38.60
N ASN A 3 10.02 -13.63 -37.89
CA ASN A 3 9.40 -13.93 -36.59
C ASN A 3 9.88 -13.01 -35.45
N GLU A 4 11.12 -12.51 -35.50
CA GLU A 4 11.64 -11.55 -34.49
C GLU A 4 11.04 -10.16 -34.67
N ALA A 5 10.78 -9.73 -35.92
CA ALA A 5 10.17 -8.42 -36.19
C ALA A 5 8.72 -8.36 -35.68
N ILE A 6 7.95 -9.43 -35.81
CA ILE A 6 6.54 -9.47 -35.37
C ILE A 6 6.41 -9.49 -33.83
N MET A 7 7.36 -10.10 -33.11
CA MET A 7 7.40 -10.01 -31.63
C MET A 7 7.71 -8.60 -31.11
N GLN A 8 8.24 -7.72 -31.95
CA GLN A 8 8.43 -6.28 -31.60
C GLN A 8 7.17 -5.45 -31.80
N ASP A 9 6.16 -5.95 -32.54
CA ASP A 9 4.96 -5.21 -32.90
C ASP A 9 3.79 -5.42 -31.96
N ILE A 10 3.78 -6.55 -31.25
CA ILE A 10 2.71 -6.95 -30.34
C ILE A 10 3.27 -7.58 -29.05
N VAL A 11 2.50 -7.55 -27.97
CA VAL A 11 2.82 -8.25 -26.73
C VAL A 11 1.68 -9.16 -26.27
N LYS A 12 2.01 -10.42 -26.04
CA LYS A 12 1.24 -11.41 -25.30
C LYS A 12 2.14 -11.94 -24.19
N ILE A 13 1.73 -11.86 -22.93
CA ILE A 13 2.59 -12.19 -21.77
C ILE A 13 2.28 -13.59 -21.23
N ASN A 14 0.99 -13.94 -21.14
CA ASN A 14 0.57 -15.22 -20.58
C ASN A 14 -0.04 -16.11 -21.65
N GLN A 15 0.18 -17.43 -21.54
CA GLN A 15 -0.37 -18.41 -22.49
C GLN A 15 -1.90 -18.38 -22.54
N ASN A 16 -2.55 -18.07 -21.41
CA ASN A 16 -4.02 -18.00 -21.29
C ASN A 16 -4.61 -16.70 -21.85
N ASP A 17 -3.79 -15.72 -22.25
CA ASP A 17 -4.29 -14.46 -22.82
C ASP A 17 -5.03 -14.74 -24.13
N ASN A 18 -6.28 -14.25 -24.21
CA ASN A 18 -7.09 -14.30 -25.43
C ASN A 18 -7.07 -12.97 -26.21
N VAL A 19 -6.28 -11.99 -25.72
CA VAL A 19 -5.98 -10.74 -26.40
C VAL A 19 -4.48 -10.48 -26.41
N ALA A 20 -3.99 -9.72 -27.42
CA ALA A 20 -2.66 -9.14 -27.43
C ALA A 20 -2.73 -7.61 -27.52
N VAL A 21 -1.64 -6.93 -27.18
CA VAL A 21 -1.52 -5.47 -27.22
C VAL A 21 -0.62 -5.08 -28.39
N ALA A 22 -1.08 -4.10 -29.18
CA ALA A 22 -0.31 -3.50 -30.26
C ALA A 22 0.77 -2.55 -29.70
N LEU A 23 2.02 -2.76 -30.06
CA LEU A 23 3.14 -1.89 -29.66
C LEU A 23 3.39 -0.75 -30.66
N ARG A 24 2.79 -0.80 -31.83
CA ARG A 24 2.67 0.25 -32.85
C ARG A 24 1.24 0.29 -33.39
N PRO A 25 0.85 1.31 -34.17
CA PRO A 25 -0.40 1.24 -34.94
C PRO A 25 -0.35 0.07 -35.93
N LEU A 26 -1.41 -0.72 -35.95
CA LEU A 26 -1.58 -1.85 -36.85
C LEU A 26 -2.78 -1.59 -37.77
N ASN A 27 -2.67 -1.97 -39.04
CA ASN A 27 -3.68 -1.65 -40.04
C ASN A 27 -4.64 -2.83 -40.26
N LYS A 28 -5.86 -2.50 -40.65
CA LYS A 28 -6.83 -3.50 -41.11
C LYS A 28 -6.27 -4.36 -42.25
N GLY A 29 -6.46 -5.68 -42.16
CA GLY A 29 -5.97 -6.63 -43.15
C GLY A 29 -4.51 -7.07 -42.93
N GLU A 30 -3.81 -6.47 -41.97
CA GLU A 30 -2.47 -6.91 -41.59
C GLU A 30 -2.53 -8.31 -40.99
N VAL A 31 -1.61 -9.19 -41.44
CA VAL A 31 -1.50 -10.57 -40.97
C VAL A 31 -0.38 -10.64 -39.94
N LEU A 32 -0.73 -11.01 -38.73
CA LEU A 32 0.21 -11.23 -37.64
C LEU A 32 0.40 -12.76 -37.50
N GLN A 33 1.61 -13.23 -37.73
CA GLN A 33 1.93 -14.65 -37.67
C GLN A 33 3.22 -14.86 -36.87
N THR A 34 3.09 -15.56 -35.74
CA THR A 34 4.22 -16.08 -34.95
C THR A 34 4.06 -17.59 -34.77
N ALA A 35 4.94 -18.23 -34.01
CA ALA A 35 4.79 -19.63 -33.65
C ALA A 35 3.48 -19.94 -32.88
N GLU A 36 2.95 -18.93 -32.15
CA GLU A 36 1.79 -19.09 -31.26
C GLU A 36 0.56 -18.27 -31.69
N ILE A 37 0.72 -17.32 -32.61
CA ILE A 37 -0.33 -16.40 -33.04
C ILE A 37 -0.43 -16.43 -34.55
N ALA A 38 -1.65 -16.65 -35.06
CA ALA A 38 -1.98 -16.51 -36.47
C ALA A 38 -3.32 -15.77 -36.56
N VAL A 39 -3.29 -14.45 -36.82
CA VAL A 39 -4.51 -13.64 -36.87
C VAL A 39 -4.41 -12.57 -37.96
N THR A 40 -5.51 -12.33 -38.69
CA THR A 40 -5.65 -11.21 -39.63
C THR A 40 -6.51 -10.15 -38.96
N LEU A 41 -6.01 -8.91 -38.93
CA LEU A 41 -6.72 -7.81 -38.30
C LEU A 41 -7.97 -7.41 -39.10
N MET A 42 -9.10 -7.29 -38.42
CA MET A 42 -10.39 -6.93 -39.03
C MET A 42 -10.60 -5.43 -39.12
N GLU A 43 -9.85 -4.66 -38.36
CA GLU A 43 -9.92 -3.20 -38.25
C GLU A 43 -8.56 -2.62 -37.84
N ASP A 44 -8.43 -1.29 -37.91
CA ASP A 44 -7.21 -0.62 -37.47
C ASP A 44 -7.11 -0.67 -35.94
N ILE A 45 -5.94 -1.04 -35.42
CA ILE A 45 -5.67 -1.13 -33.99
C ILE A 45 -4.66 -0.04 -33.58
N PRO A 46 -5.06 0.94 -32.78
CA PRO A 46 -4.14 1.95 -32.31
C PRO A 46 -3.05 1.38 -31.40
N GLN A 47 -1.90 2.03 -31.35
CA GLN A 47 -0.83 1.67 -30.41
C GLN A 47 -1.33 1.64 -28.97
N GLY A 48 -0.91 0.64 -28.20
CA GLY A 48 -1.32 0.42 -26.82
C GLY A 48 -2.69 -0.23 -26.65
N HIS A 49 -3.42 -0.45 -27.76
CA HIS A 49 -4.74 -1.09 -27.71
C HIS A 49 -4.67 -2.61 -27.91
N LYS A 50 -5.73 -3.27 -27.47
CA LYS A 50 -5.86 -4.73 -27.52
C LYS A 50 -6.66 -5.18 -28.73
N PHE A 51 -6.32 -6.35 -29.28
CA PHE A 51 -7.12 -7.06 -30.27
C PHE A 51 -7.26 -8.54 -29.87
N ALA A 52 -8.33 -9.17 -30.31
CA ALA A 52 -8.62 -10.56 -29.99
C ALA A 52 -7.69 -11.52 -30.77
N LEU A 53 -7.14 -12.51 -30.09
CA LEU A 53 -6.31 -13.57 -30.68
C LEU A 53 -7.15 -14.77 -31.16
N ARG A 54 -8.32 -14.97 -30.58
CA ARG A 54 -9.30 -15.98 -30.91
C ARG A 54 -10.71 -15.41 -30.78
N GLU A 55 -11.71 -16.18 -31.21
CA GLU A 55 -13.10 -15.82 -30.94
C GLU A 55 -13.34 -15.80 -29.44
N ILE A 56 -14.05 -14.74 -28.96
CA ILE A 56 -14.50 -14.57 -27.58
C ILE A 56 -16.01 -14.37 -27.62
N LYS A 57 -16.76 -15.30 -27.07
CA LYS A 57 -18.22 -15.26 -27.09
C LYS A 57 -18.78 -14.23 -26.12
N SER A 58 -19.98 -13.72 -26.41
CA SER A 58 -20.72 -12.85 -25.51
C SER A 58 -20.83 -13.48 -24.12
N GLY A 59 -20.43 -12.73 -23.08
CA GLY A 59 -20.37 -13.20 -21.70
C GLY A 59 -19.09 -13.96 -21.33
N GLU A 60 -18.22 -14.28 -22.30
CA GLU A 60 -16.93 -14.93 -22.04
C GLU A 60 -15.93 -13.93 -21.45
N GLU A 61 -14.99 -14.46 -20.66
CA GLU A 61 -13.93 -13.67 -20.06
C GLU A 61 -12.92 -13.15 -21.08
N VAL A 62 -12.57 -11.87 -20.95
CA VAL A 62 -11.42 -11.28 -21.64
C VAL A 62 -10.23 -11.34 -20.70
N VAL A 63 -9.21 -12.12 -21.10
CA VAL A 63 -8.01 -12.39 -20.30
C VAL A 63 -6.81 -11.67 -20.88
N LYS A 64 -6.10 -10.92 -20.04
CA LYS A 64 -4.87 -10.20 -20.38
C LYS A 64 -3.87 -10.34 -19.23
N TYR A 65 -2.62 -10.69 -19.57
CA TYR A 65 -1.55 -10.91 -18.59
C TYR A 65 -1.86 -12.01 -17.56
N GLY A 66 -2.64 -13.02 -17.98
CA GLY A 66 -3.10 -14.11 -17.13
C GLY A 66 -4.29 -13.78 -16.23
N PHE A 67 -4.81 -12.54 -16.28
CA PHE A 67 -5.92 -12.10 -15.44
C PHE A 67 -7.14 -11.70 -16.26
N ARG A 68 -8.33 -11.98 -15.73
CA ARG A 68 -9.58 -11.50 -16.29
C ARG A 68 -9.66 -9.97 -16.15
N ILE A 69 -9.80 -9.27 -17.29
CA ILE A 69 -9.97 -7.80 -17.33
C ILE A 69 -11.42 -7.37 -17.58
N GLY A 70 -12.29 -8.31 -17.94
CA GLY A 70 -13.70 -8.03 -18.21
C GLY A 70 -14.40 -9.20 -18.86
N PHE A 71 -15.63 -8.94 -19.32
CA PHE A 71 -16.46 -9.87 -20.07
C PHE A 71 -16.84 -9.25 -21.41
N ALA A 72 -16.86 -10.07 -22.47
CA ALA A 72 -17.34 -9.66 -23.78
C ALA A 72 -18.83 -9.31 -23.72
N LYS A 73 -19.22 -8.15 -24.26
CA LYS A 73 -20.63 -7.71 -24.38
C LYS A 73 -21.34 -8.37 -25.55
N GLU A 74 -20.59 -8.77 -26.54
CA GLU A 74 -21.01 -9.39 -27.80
C GLU A 74 -19.93 -10.35 -28.28
N ASP A 75 -20.19 -11.14 -29.32
CA ASP A 75 -19.18 -12.02 -29.92
C ASP A 75 -18.10 -11.17 -30.55
N ILE A 76 -16.83 -11.38 -30.14
CA ILE A 76 -15.65 -10.69 -30.64
C ILE A 76 -14.87 -11.68 -31.52
N GLN A 77 -14.64 -11.32 -32.78
CA GLN A 77 -13.91 -12.18 -33.72
C GLN A 77 -12.40 -11.99 -33.59
N PRO A 78 -11.57 -12.99 -33.97
CA PRO A 78 -10.12 -12.84 -34.04
C PRO A 78 -9.74 -11.64 -34.89
N GLY A 79 -8.81 -10.80 -34.41
CA GLY A 79 -8.36 -9.62 -35.10
C GLY A 79 -9.24 -8.38 -34.91
N GLN A 80 -10.34 -8.46 -34.17
CA GLN A 80 -11.14 -7.28 -33.81
C GLN A 80 -10.50 -6.50 -32.66
N TRP A 81 -10.69 -5.20 -32.67
CA TRP A 81 -10.29 -4.29 -31.60
C TRP A 81 -11.10 -4.56 -30.33
N VAL A 82 -10.39 -4.73 -29.22
CA VAL A 82 -10.98 -5.03 -27.91
C VAL A 82 -10.90 -3.80 -27.02
N HIS A 83 -12.05 -3.17 -26.75
CA HIS A 83 -12.14 -1.92 -25.97
C HIS A 83 -13.50 -1.82 -25.25
N VAL A 84 -13.78 -0.66 -24.63
CA VAL A 84 -15.01 -0.41 -23.85
C VAL A 84 -16.31 -0.57 -24.64
N HIS A 85 -16.28 -0.50 -25.98
CA HIS A 85 -17.47 -0.72 -26.83
C HIS A 85 -17.93 -2.17 -26.78
N ASN A 86 -17.02 -3.15 -26.76
CA ASN A 86 -17.32 -4.58 -26.79
C ASN A 86 -16.88 -5.35 -25.53
N VAL A 87 -16.28 -4.68 -24.54
CA VAL A 87 -15.92 -5.27 -23.24
C VAL A 87 -16.55 -4.52 -22.10
N LYS A 88 -17.17 -5.24 -21.19
CA LYS A 88 -17.63 -4.78 -19.88
C LYS A 88 -16.55 -5.09 -18.85
N THR A 89 -16.16 -4.09 -18.04
CA THR A 89 -15.19 -4.33 -16.94
C THR A 89 -15.67 -5.43 -15.99
N ALA A 90 -14.73 -6.18 -15.44
CA ALA A 90 -15.00 -7.12 -14.36
C ALA A 90 -15.11 -6.43 -12.99
N LEU A 91 -14.75 -5.14 -12.91
CA LEU A 91 -14.99 -4.33 -11.71
C LEU A 91 -16.51 -4.11 -11.63
N GLY A 92 -17.16 -4.79 -10.70
CA GLY A 92 -18.56 -4.58 -10.33
C GLY A 92 -18.72 -3.42 -9.35
N ASP A 93 -19.95 -3.18 -8.92
CA ASP A 93 -20.26 -2.39 -7.74
C ASP A 93 -19.60 -3.02 -6.50
N VAL A 94 -19.66 -2.34 -5.36
CA VAL A 94 -19.12 -2.85 -4.08
C VAL A 94 -19.44 -4.33 -3.94
N LEU A 95 -18.42 -5.17 -4.08
CA LEU A 95 -18.58 -6.62 -3.96
C LEU A 95 -18.76 -6.94 -2.48
N THR A 96 -19.80 -7.69 -2.17
CA THR A 96 -19.87 -8.36 -0.87
C THR A 96 -18.89 -9.53 -0.95
N TYR A 97 -17.81 -9.42 -0.17
CA TYR A 97 -16.86 -10.53 -0.05
C TYR A 97 -17.30 -11.39 1.12
N ASP A 98 -17.61 -12.63 0.82
CA ASP A 98 -17.72 -13.67 1.85
C ASP A 98 -16.34 -14.31 2.00
N TYR A 99 -15.86 -14.38 3.23
CA TYR A 99 -14.61 -15.08 3.52
C TYR A 99 -14.86 -16.59 3.43
N GLU A 100 -14.39 -17.21 2.37
CA GLU A 100 -14.36 -18.65 2.19
C GLU A 100 -12.94 -19.15 2.50
N PRO A 101 -12.65 -19.60 3.74
CA PRO A 101 -11.32 -20.10 4.05
C PRO A 101 -11.05 -21.37 3.24
N GLU A 102 -10.03 -21.35 2.42
CA GLU A 102 -9.45 -22.59 1.90
C GLU A 102 -8.88 -23.38 3.11
N GLY A 103 -9.22 -24.68 3.17
CA GLY A 103 -8.80 -25.52 4.29
C GLY A 103 -7.30 -25.44 4.51
N HIS A 104 -6.89 -25.22 5.76
CA HIS A 104 -5.49 -25.23 6.14
C HIS A 104 -4.89 -26.61 5.80
N GLN A 105 -3.80 -26.62 5.04
CA GLN A 105 -2.90 -27.76 5.07
C GLN A 105 -2.26 -27.77 6.47
N ASP A 106 -2.37 -28.87 7.18
CA ASP A 106 -1.62 -29.08 8.41
C ASP A 106 -0.12 -28.95 8.05
N VAL A 107 0.47 -27.83 8.42
CA VAL A 107 1.90 -27.63 8.32
C VAL A 107 2.51 -28.33 9.53
N GLU A 108 3.39 -29.31 9.28
CA GLU A 108 4.16 -29.93 10.36
C GLU A 108 4.86 -28.84 11.18
N PRO A 109 4.80 -28.92 12.52
CA PRO A 109 5.47 -27.95 13.39
C PRO A 109 6.96 -27.86 13.04
N THR A 110 7.41 -26.71 12.59
CA THR A 110 8.84 -26.45 12.41
C THR A 110 9.52 -26.24 13.77
N GLU A 111 10.82 -26.42 13.82
CA GLU A 111 11.60 -26.04 15.01
C GLU A 111 11.33 -24.56 15.36
N HIS A 112 11.25 -24.27 16.67
CA HIS A 112 11.08 -22.89 17.15
C HIS A 112 12.16 -21.97 16.56
N THR A 113 11.70 -20.96 15.84
CA THR A 113 12.56 -19.92 15.27
C THR A 113 12.50 -18.69 16.15
N TYR A 114 13.66 -18.10 16.42
CA TYR A 114 13.78 -16.93 17.29
C TYR A 114 14.39 -15.75 16.52
N PHE A 115 14.04 -14.55 16.96
CA PHE A 115 14.69 -13.33 16.50
C PHE A 115 15.14 -12.47 17.69
N GLU A 116 16.04 -11.54 17.43
CA GLU A 116 16.46 -10.52 18.40
C GLU A 116 15.55 -9.30 18.24
N GLY A 117 14.64 -9.10 19.19
CA GLY A 117 13.63 -8.05 19.14
C GLY A 117 13.48 -7.29 20.46
N TYR A 118 12.56 -6.35 20.47
CA TYR A 118 12.26 -5.51 21.63
C TYR A 118 10.90 -5.87 22.19
N ARG A 119 10.85 -6.33 23.42
CA ARG A 119 9.61 -6.58 24.15
C ARG A 119 9.05 -5.29 24.73
N ARG A 120 7.80 -4.99 24.39
CA ARG A 120 7.12 -3.81 24.91
C ARG A 120 6.41 -4.08 26.21
N THR A 121 6.07 -3.02 26.95
CA THR A 121 5.35 -3.10 28.24
C THR A 121 3.97 -3.75 28.14
N ASP A 122 3.33 -3.68 26.95
CA ASP A 122 2.06 -4.35 26.64
C ASP A 122 2.22 -5.81 26.19
N GLY A 123 3.44 -6.34 26.20
CA GLY A 123 3.78 -7.72 25.84
C GLY A 123 4.03 -7.95 24.35
N LYS A 124 3.79 -6.97 23.47
CA LYS A 124 4.06 -7.07 22.03
C LYS A 124 5.56 -7.11 21.75
N ALA A 125 5.92 -7.66 20.59
CA ALA A 125 7.29 -7.75 20.14
C ALA A 125 7.52 -6.85 18.92
N GLY A 126 8.57 -6.01 18.98
CA GLY A 126 9.03 -5.21 17.85
C GLY A 126 10.38 -5.71 17.32
N ILE A 127 10.58 -5.62 16.03
CA ILE A 127 11.88 -5.92 15.40
C ILE A 127 12.77 -4.66 15.30
N ARG A 128 12.21 -3.49 15.62
CA ARG A 128 12.87 -2.18 15.62
C ARG A 128 12.57 -1.42 16.90
N ASN A 129 13.36 -0.40 17.17
CA ASN A 129 13.18 0.52 18.31
C ASN A 129 13.39 1.97 17.85
N GLU A 130 12.40 2.47 17.13
CA GLU A 130 12.42 3.77 16.48
C GLU A 130 11.56 4.79 17.24
N ILE A 131 11.85 6.06 17.09
CA ILE A 131 10.96 7.15 17.49
C ILE A 131 10.15 7.59 16.27
N TRP A 132 8.83 7.50 16.37
CA TRP A 132 7.94 7.85 15.28
C TRP A 132 7.27 9.21 15.53
N ILE A 133 7.30 10.08 14.51
CA ILE A 133 6.56 11.34 14.49
C ILE A 133 5.39 11.12 13.55
N ILE A 134 4.19 11.16 14.10
CA ILE A 134 2.95 10.88 13.36
C ILE A 134 2.11 12.15 13.26
N PRO A 135 2.10 12.83 12.09
CA PRO A 135 1.21 13.95 11.84
C PRO A 135 -0.25 13.52 11.85
N THR A 136 -1.14 14.33 12.40
CA THR A 136 -2.61 14.11 12.28
C THR A 136 -3.16 14.69 10.99
N VAL A 137 -2.40 15.59 10.35
CA VAL A 137 -2.81 16.33 9.14
C VAL A 137 -1.59 16.70 8.29
N GLY A 138 -1.75 16.72 6.96
CA GLY A 138 -0.68 17.07 6.04
C GLY A 138 -0.09 18.48 6.22
N CYS A 139 -0.82 19.40 6.87
CA CYS A 139 -0.36 20.77 7.13
C CYS A 139 0.89 20.85 8.01
N VAL A 140 1.11 19.89 8.90
CA VAL A 140 2.29 19.84 9.79
C VAL A 140 3.41 18.95 9.26
N ASN A 141 3.31 18.43 8.04
CA ASN A 141 4.34 17.58 7.44
C ASN A 141 5.73 18.22 7.40
N SER A 142 5.80 19.52 7.07
CA SER A 142 7.08 20.24 7.02
C SER A 142 7.75 20.33 8.39
N ILE A 143 6.95 20.57 9.44
CA ILE A 143 7.41 20.57 10.83
C ILE A 143 7.88 19.18 11.24
N ALA A 144 7.08 18.14 10.95
CA ALA A 144 7.44 16.74 11.22
C ALA A 144 8.76 16.35 10.56
N LYS A 145 9.00 16.77 9.30
CA LYS A 145 10.26 16.51 8.58
C LYS A 145 11.44 17.28 9.15
N ALA A 146 11.24 18.51 9.57
CA ALA A 146 12.26 19.30 10.26
C ALA A 146 12.65 18.67 11.61
N LEU A 147 11.64 18.20 12.36
CA LEU A 147 11.83 17.48 13.63
C LEU A 147 12.58 16.17 13.42
N GLU A 148 12.21 15.36 12.44
CA GLU A 148 12.95 14.13 12.08
C GLU A 148 14.43 14.42 11.89
N THR A 149 14.74 15.47 11.10
CA THR A 149 16.13 15.85 10.82
C THR A 149 16.86 16.32 12.08
N ALA A 150 16.24 17.19 12.87
CA ALA A 150 16.85 17.72 14.09
C ALA A 150 17.01 16.66 15.19
N ALA A 151 16.09 15.68 15.24
CA ALA A 151 16.05 14.63 16.26
C ALA A 151 17.01 13.47 15.98
N LYS A 152 17.68 13.43 14.82
CA LYS A 152 18.72 12.42 14.55
C LYS A 152 19.85 12.42 15.59
N LYS A 153 20.04 13.50 16.33
CA LYS A 153 20.97 13.55 17.46
C LYS A 153 20.64 12.57 18.61
N PHE A 154 19.39 12.08 18.68
CA PHE A 154 18.97 11.09 19.67
C PHE A 154 19.15 9.65 19.21
N VAL A 155 19.49 9.45 17.95
CA VAL A 155 19.79 8.11 17.40
C VAL A 155 21.11 7.62 17.97
N GLY A 156 21.10 6.41 18.52
CA GLY A 156 22.25 5.76 19.13
C GLY A 156 21.85 4.90 20.32
N GLY A 157 22.80 4.08 20.79
CA GLY A 157 22.47 3.08 21.81
C GLY A 157 21.39 2.13 21.31
N ASN A 158 20.26 2.08 22.03
CA ASN A 158 19.13 1.25 21.65
C ASN A 158 18.07 1.98 20.81
N VAL A 159 18.21 3.29 20.54
CA VAL A 159 17.33 4.04 19.63
C VAL A 159 17.90 3.95 18.22
N GLU A 160 17.20 3.24 17.34
CA GLU A 160 17.71 2.90 16.01
C GLU A 160 17.47 4.00 14.98
N ASP A 161 16.36 4.70 15.04
CA ASP A 161 16.09 5.83 14.15
C ASP A 161 15.00 6.76 14.71
N VAL A 162 14.84 7.93 14.06
CA VAL A 162 13.70 8.84 14.20
C VAL A 162 13.07 9.03 12.83
N ILE A 163 11.78 8.77 12.69
CA ILE A 163 11.07 8.73 11.40
C ILE A 163 9.79 9.54 11.47
N ALA A 164 9.56 10.43 10.49
CA ALA A 164 8.30 11.15 10.31
C ALA A 164 7.46 10.50 9.20
N PHE A 165 6.24 10.08 9.54
CA PHE A 165 5.30 9.46 8.61
C PHE A 165 4.40 10.53 7.96
N GLN A 166 4.93 11.23 6.98
CA GLN A 166 4.21 12.27 6.25
C GLN A 166 3.07 11.66 5.40
N HIS A 167 1.92 12.35 5.37
CA HIS A 167 0.78 11.97 4.54
C HIS A 167 0.01 13.21 4.04
N PRO A 168 -0.68 13.14 2.88
CA PRO A 168 -1.40 14.29 2.32
C PRO A 168 -2.80 14.50 2.90
N TYR A 169 -3.22 13.68 3.85
CA TYR A 169 -4.59 13.65 4.36
C TYR A 169 -4.85 14.70 5.45
N GLY A 170 -6.13 14.96 5.73
CA GLY A 170 -6.53 15.91 6.75
C GLY A 170 -7.93 16.48 6.53
N CYS A 171 -8.07 17.82 6.52
CA CYS A 171 -9.34 18.54 6.51
C CYS A 171 -10.24 18.27 5.31
N SER A 172 -9.71 17.79 4.17
CA SER A 172 -10.47 17.52 2.96
C SER A 172 -11.05 16.12 2.87
N GLN A 173 -10.71 15.23 3.80
CA GLN A 173 -11.30 13.88 3.85
C GLN A 173 -12.69 13.91 4.46
N MET A 174 -13.57 13.04 3.98
CA MET A 174 -14.95 12.89 4.45
C MET A 174 -15.33 11.41 4.52
N GLY A 175 -16.31 11.10 5.38
CA GLY A 175 -16.89 9.76 5.48
C GLY A 175 -15.87 8.68 5.82
N ASP A 176 -16.00 7.55 5.15
CA ASP A 176 -15.22 6.34 5.44
C ASP A 176 -13.71 6.52 5.23
N ASP A 177 -13.29 7.38 4.30
CA ASP A 177 -11.88 7.67 4.07
C ASP A 177 -11.24 8.32 5.29
N GLN A 178 -11.96 9.26 5.94
CA GLN A 178 -11.47 9.91 7.16
C GLN A 178 -11.46 8.93 8.34
N GLU A 179 -12.51 8.11 8.47
CA GLU A 179 -12.59 7.06 9.50
C GLU A 179 -11.43 6.06 9.37
N ASN A 180 -11.13 5.62 8.16
CA ASN A 180 -10.03 4.69 7.90
C ASN A 180 -8.67 5.33 8.20
N THR A 181 -8.48 6.61 7.85
CA THR A 181 -7.25 7.35 8.20
C THR A 181 -7.04 7.40 9.71
N ARG A 182 -8.08 7.70 10.51
CA ARG A 182 -7.99 7.72 11.97
C ARG A 182 -7.59 6.36 12.54
N LYS A 183 -8.20 5.28 12.04
CA LYS A 183 -7.87 3.91 12.46
C LYS A 183 -6.42 3.57 12.13
N VAL A 184 -5.96 3.85 10.91
CA VAL A 184 -4.57 3.61 10.50
C VAL A 184 -3.59 4.39 11.38
N LEU A 185 -3.85 5.68 11.67
CA LEU A 185 -3.00 6.47 12.55
C LEU A 185 -2.97 5.90 13.97
N ALA A 186 -4.11 5.45 14.51
CA ALA A 186 -4.18 4.81 15.82
C ALA A 186 -3.39 3.49 15.85
N ASP A 187 -3.50 2.66 14.82
CA ASP A 187 -2.75 1.40 14.70
C ASP A 187 -1.24 1.66 14.59
N MET A 188 -0.82 2.70 13.85
CA MET A 188 0.59 3.10 13.79
C MET A 188 1.11 3.54 15.17
N ILE A 189 0.32 4.27 15.94
CA ILE A 189 0.69 4.69 17.30
C ILE A 189 0.93 3.50 18.21
N HIS A 190 0.17 2.41 18.03
CA HIS A 190 0.30 1.17 18.80
C HIS A 190 1.33 0.19 18.23
N HIS A 191 1.95 0.50 17.09
CA HIS A 191 2.85 -0.43 16.43
C HIS A 191 4.10 -0.73 17.27
N PRO A 192 4.47 -2.00 17.51
CA PRO A 192 5.56 -2.34 18.44
C PRO A 192 6.96 -1.94 17.98
N ASN A 193 7.17 -1.63 16.71
CA ASN A 193 8.45 -1.08 16.22
C ASN A 193 8.72 0.34 16.70
N ALA A 194 7.68 1.10 17.06
CA ALA A 194 7.82 2.40 17.68
C ALA A 194 8.17 2.25 19.16
N GLY A 195 9.43 2.51 19.53
CA GLY A 195 9.87 2.62 20.92
C GLY A 195 9.29 3.86 21.61
N GLY A 196 9.02 4.92 20.83
CA GLY A 196 8.33 6.12 21.26
C GLY A 196 7.59 6.77 20.12
N VAL A 197 6.48 7.45 20.40
CA VAL A 197 5.63 8.12 19.39
C VAL A 197 5.33 9.55 19.80
N LEU A 198 5.64 10.51 18.93
CA LEU A 198 5.12 11.87 19.00
C LEU A 198 3.97 12.03 18.00
N VAL A 199 2.76 12.23 18.50
CA VAL A 199 1.58 12.58 17.69
C VAL A 199 1.58 14.09 17.53
N LEU A 200 1.71 14.58 16.28
CA LEU A 200 1.85 16.01 15.97
C LEU A 200 0.59 16.53 15.29
N GLY A 201 -0.20 17.32 15.99
CA GLY A 201 -1.41 17.98 15.49
C GLY A 201 -1.16 19.45 15.13
N LEU A 202 -2.00 20.01 14.24
CA LEU A 202 -2.05 21.44 14.00
C LEU A 202 -2.93 22.13 15.04
N GLY A 203 -4.17 21.67 15.22
CA GLY A 203 -5.17 22.19 16.15
C GLY A 203 -6.56 22.44 15.54
N CYS A 204 -6.65 22.72 14.23
CA CYS A 204 -7.91 23.01 13.54
C CYS A 204 -8.39 21.91 12.59
N GLU A 205 -7.67 20.81 12.50
CA GLU A 205 -8.02 19.66 11.65
C GLU A 205 -9.19 18.85 12.18
N ASN A 206 -9.92 18.17 11.27
CA ASN A 206 -11.07 17.32 11.63
C ASN A 206 -10.67 16.07 12.44
N SER A 207 -9.43 15.62 12.31
CA SER A 207 -8.85 14.49 13.07
C SER A 207 -7.86 15.01 14.11
N ASN A 208 -8.24 16.08 14.85
CA ASN A 208 -7.43 16.64 15.91
C ASN A 208 -7.14 15.63 17.03
N ILE A 209 -6.19 15.95 17.88
CA ILE A 209 -5.73 15.06 18.95
C ILE A 209 -6.89 14.52 19.80
N PRO A 210 -7.84 15.34 20.33
CA PRO A 210 -8.97 14.83 21.09
C PRO A 210 -9.80 13.80 20.35
N VAL A 211 -10.09 14.02 19.07
CA VAL A 211 -10.85 13.04 18.25
C VAL A 211 -10.03 11.77 18.02
N LEU A 212 -8.73 11.88 17.77
CA LEU A 212 -7.86 10.73 17.54
C LEU A 212 -7.69 9.87 18.79
N MET A 213 -7.73 10.48 19.98
CA MET A 213 -7.64 9.74 21.25
C MET A 213 -8.78 8.74 21.44
N ASP A 214 -9.98 8.98 20.89
CA ASP A 214 -11.09 8.04 20.92
C ASP A 214 -10.78 6.75 20.12
N TYR A 215 -9.94 6.85 19.09
CA TYR A 215 -9.48 5.70 18.29
C TYR A 215 -8.25 5.02 18.88
N ILE A 216 -7.36 5.78 19.53
CA ILE A 216 -6.17 5.26 20.18
C ILE A 216 -6.57 4.43 21.41
N GLY A 217 -7.56 4.88 22.19
CA GLY A 217 -7.95 4.22 23.43
C GLY A 217 -6.84 4.25 24.49
N ALA A 218 -6.61 3.14 25.17
CA ALA A 218 -5.58 3.04 26.20
C ALA A 218 -4.17 3.02 25.60
N TYR A 219 -3.25 3.79 26.16
CA TYR A 219 -1.86 3.89 25.72
C TYR A 219 -0.91 4.12 26.90
N ASP A 220 0.38 3.87 26.69
CA ASP A 220 1.43 4.18 27.67
C ASP A 220 1.88 5.65 27.49
N GLU A 221 1.61 6.47 28.49
CA GLU A 221 1.94 7.91 28.49
C GLU A 221 3.46 8.18 28.43
N GLN A 222 4.28 7.24 28.80
CA GLN A 222 5.74 7.35 28.66
C GLN A 222 6.19 7.13 27.22
N ARG A 223 5.47 6.26 26.49
CA ARG A 223 5.75 5.87 25.10
C ARG A 223 5.09 6.80 24.09
N VAL A 224 3.93 7.39 24.39
CA VAL A 224 3.17 8.23 23.44
C VAL A 224 3.02 9.63 24.01
N LYS A 225 3.46 10.63 23.24
CA LYS A 225 3.33 12.05 23.55
C LYS A 225 2.53 12.74 22.47
N PHE A 226 1.85 13.81 22.85
CA PHE A 226 1.03 14.62 21.96
C PHE A 226 1.50 16.06 21.97
N LEU A 227 1.55 16.70 20.81
CA LEU A 227 1.80 18.12 20.67
C LEU A 227 0.86 18.73 19.64
N GLN A 228 0.14 19.75 20.02
CA GLN A 228 -0.66 20.57 19.11
C GLN A 228 0.09 21.87 18.83
N CYS A 229 0.47 22.09 17.55
CA CYS A 229 1.34 23.20 17.18
C CYS A 229 0.76 24.58 17.53
N GLN A 230 -0.57 24.74 17.42
CA GLN A 230 -1.22 26.02 17.73
C GLN A 230 -1.31 26.36 19.22
N ASP A 231 -1.01 25.44 20.12
CA ASP A 231 -1.10 25.62 21.56
C ASP A 231 0.24 26.05 22.20
N VAL A 232 1.31 26.12 21.40
CA VAL A 232 2.66 26.43 21.88
C VAL A 232 3.27 27.59 21.10
N GLU A 233 4.20 28.32 21.74
CA GLU A 233 4.90 29.44 21.10
C GLU A 233 5.98 28.98 20.11
N ASP A 234 6.68 27.88 20.45
CA ASP A 234 7.71 27.27 19.61
C ASP A 234 7.49 25.75 19.56
N GLU A 235 6.86 25.30 18.47
CA GLU A 235 6.57 23.88 18.25
C GLU A 235 7.82 23.04 18.08
N MET A 236 8.91 23.63 17.57
CA MET A 236 10.18 22.91 17.41
C MET A 236 10.84 22.65 18.76
N GLU A 237 10.87 23.62 19.64
CA GLU A 237 11.46 23.50 20.97
C GLU A 237 10.70 22.48 21.82
N GLU A 238 9.36 22.62 21.90
CA GLU A 238 8.54 21.70 22.70
C GLU A 238 8.55 20.27 22.13
N ALA A 239 8.46 20.09 20.80
CA ALA A 239 8.56 18.77 20.19
C ALA A 239 9.91 18.12 20.46
N MET A 240 11.01 18.85 20.35
CA MET A 240 12.35 18.33 20.61
C MET A 240 12.55 17.88 22.06
N LYS A 241 11.91 18.55 23.02
CA LYS A 241 11.90 18.15 24.42
C LYS A 241 11.15 16.83 24.59
N LEU A 242 9.92 16.71 24.02
CA LEU A 242 9.13 15.48 24.05
C LEU A 242 9.85 14.33 23.35
N ILE A 243 10.48 14.55 22.21
CA ILE A 243 11.28 13.53 21.51
C ILE A 243 12.47 13.09 22.39
N GLY A 244 13.09 13.98 23.12
CA GLY A 244 14.15 13.66 24.08
C GLY A 244 13.66 12.72 25.20
N GLU A 245 12.46 12.97 25.74
CA GLU A 245 11.81 12.09 26.72
C GLU A 245 11.49 10.71 26.14
N LEU A 246 10.94 10.68 24.91
CA LEU A 246 10.65 9.44 24.17
C LEU A 246 11.93 8.64 23.87
N ALA A 247 13.01 9.31 23.50
CA ALA A 247 14.29 8.67 23.24
C ALA A 247 14.91 8.08 24.52
N ALA A 248 14.78 8.78 25.66
CA ALA A 248 15.22 8.26 26.95
C ALA A 248 14.40 7.01 27.36
N TYR A 249 13.09 7.02 27.16
CA TYR A 249 12.22 5.87 27.40
C TYR A 249 12.56 4.70 26.47
N ALA A 250 12.60 4.93 25.16
CA ALA A 250 12.93 3.90 24.16
C ALA A 250 14.33 3.33 24.37
N GLY A 251 15.30 4.15 24.75
CA GLY A 251 16.68 3.75 25.02
C GLY A 251 16.84 2.77 26.17
N ALA A 252 15.84 2.67 27.06
CA ALA A 252 15.85 1.71 28.16
C ALA A 252 15.54 0.26 27.74
N PHE A 253 14.97 0.06 26.55
CA PHE A 253 14.72 -1.28 26.00
C PHE A 253 15.97 -1.81 25.31
N SER A 254 16.24 -3.10 25.49
CA SER A 254 17.32 -3.80 24.79
C SER A 254 16.76 -4.97 23.98
N ARG A 255 17.50 -5.40 22.96
CA ARG A 255 17.12 -6.61 22.21
C ARG A 255 17.21 -7.82 23.11
N GLU A 256 16.22 -8.69 22.99
CA GLU A 256 16.18 -9.99 23.61
C GLU A 256 15.74 -11.06 22.62
N LYS A 257 16.01 -12.32 22.93
CA LYS A 257 15.59 -13.45 22.12
C LYS A 257 14.10 -13.70 22.30
N ILE A 258 13.32 -13.49 21.21
CA ILE A 258 11.87 -13.63 21.17
C ILE A 258 11.49 -14.74 20.20
N ASP A 259 10.48 -15.54 20.52
CA ASP A 259 9.95 -16.56 19.60
C ASP A 259 9.26 -15.88 18.41
N ALA A 260 9.50 -16.38 17.19
CA ALA A 260 8.94 -15.79 15.97
C ALA A 260 7.40 -15.84 15.92
N SER A 261 6.77 -16.72 16.71
CA SER A 261 5.31 -16.78 16.83
C SER A 261 4.70 -15.59 17.59
N GLU A 262 5.53 -14.74 18.19
CA GLU A 262 5.09 -13.53 18.90
C GLU A 262 5.15 -12.25 18.04
N LEU A 263 5.49 -12.37 16.75
CA LEU A 263 5.52 -11.27 15.77
C LEU A 263 4.12 -10.93 15.24
#